data_5341876e2c46f5caff719c6f33d5e445
#
_entry.id   5341876e2c46f5caff719c6f33d5e445
#
_cell.length_a   1.000
_cell.length_b   1.000
_cell.length_c   1.000
_cell.angle_alpha   90.00
_cell.angle_beta   90.00
_cell.angle_gamma   90.00
#
_symmetry.space_group_name_H-M   'P 1'
#
loop_
_entity.id
_entity.type
_entity.pdbx_description
1 polymer ?
#
loop_
_entity_poly.entity_id
_entity_poly.type
_entity_poly.pdbx_seq_one_letter_code
_entity_poly.pdbx_strand_id
1 'polypeptide(L)'
;MLYQLPTELRGQLARPLGCHFIGSPAQTLPHLIKWINANISEFNQNPPLVISCVGDIISNTFVENEVLLHFVKYAFIDGGTQRDSDIDIHCPASFLQISYHNPAGYINEEIFEFIKKTQGDSNQYLVSIEGEEDLLVIPLILNLSKGMVFYGQPPVTDLQPPIPAGCVGLLITPHLKTQIQRLFDQFHVISE
;
A
#
# COMPACT_ATOMS: atom_id res chain seq x y z
N MET A 1 -9.31 11.84 -14.55
CA MET A 1 -9.91 10.55 -14.97
C MET A 1 -9.95 9.62 -13.75
N LEU A 2 -11.02 8.79 -13.63
CA LEU A 2 -11.16 7.81 -12.54
C LEU A 2 -11.27 6.40 -13.13
N TYR A 3 -10.68 5.43 -12.45
CA TYR A 3 -10.79 4.00 -12.78
C TYR A 3 -11.66 3.33 -11.73
N GLN A 4 -12.84 2.85 -12.13
CA GLN A 4 -13.82 2.22 -11.24
C GLN A 4 -13.58 0.72 -11.12
N LEU A 5 -13.53 0.22 -9.90
CA LEU A 5 -13.47 -1.22 -9.61
C LEU A 5 -14.81 -1.89 -9.97
N PRO A 6 -14.85 -2.86 -10.89
CA PRO A 6 -16.03 -3.70 -11.14
C PRO A 6 -16.45 -4.48 -9.89
N THR A 7 -17.75 -4.59 -9.67
CA THR A 7 -18.30 -5.27 -8.48
C THR A 7 -17.84 -6.74 -8.39
N GLU A 8 -17.73 -7.42 -9.51
CA GLU A 8 -17.31 -8.82 -9.62
C GLU A 8 -15.85 -9.06 -9.21
N LEU A 9 -15.00 -8.05 -9.26
CA LEU A 9 -13.60 -8.14 -8.85
C LEU A 9 -13.38 -7.94 -7.35
N ARG A 10 -14.36 -7.36 -6.63
CA ARG A 10 -14.24 -7.08 -5.19
C ARG A 10 -13.88 -8.33 -4.37
N GLY A 11 -14.50 -9.48 -4.67
CA GLY A 11 -14.21 -10.74 -4.00
C GLY A 11 -12.80 -11.29 -4.25
N GLN A 12 -12.17 -10.94 -5.38
CA GLN A 12 -10.78 -11.31 -5.66
C GLN A 12 -9.81 -10.44 -4.86
N LEU A 13 -10.07 -9.13 -4.79
CA LEU A 13 -9.24 -8.17 -4.07
C LEU A 13 -9.38 -8.27 -2.55
N ALA A 14 -10.48 -8.83 -2.04
CA ALA A 14 -10.63 -9.12 -0.61
C ALA A 14 -9.64 -10.17 -0.10
N ARG A 15 -9.00 -10.95 -0.99
CA ARG A 15 -8.00 -11.97 -0.62
C ARG A 15 -6.60 -11.38 -0.61
N PRO A 16 -5.73 -11.78 0.36
CA PRO A 16 -4.34 -11.35 0.38
C PRO A 16 -3.63 -11.70 -0.95
N LEU A 17 -3.01 -10.69 -1.56
CA LEU A 17 -2.29 -10.83 -2.83
C LEU A 17 -0.84 -11.33 -2.64
N GLY A 18 -0.37 -11.46 -1.40
CA GLY A 18 1.00 -11.83 -1.09
C GLY A 18 1.17 -12.53 0.25
N CYS A 19 2.30 -12.29 0.92
CA CYS A 19 2.59 -12.90 2.21
C CYS A 19 1.70 -12.26 3.28
N HIS A 20 0.80 -13.05 3.88
CA HIS A 20 -0.13 -12.60 4.91
C HIS A 20 0.46 -12.84 6.31
N PHE A 21 0.69 -11.78 7.06
CA PHE A 21 1.15 -11.77 8.44
C PHE A 21 -0.07 -11.54 9.34
N ILE A 22 -0.52 -12.60 10.01
CA ILE A 22 -1.75 -12.61 10.81
C ILE A 22 -1.47 -12.06 12.20
N GLY A 23 -2.29 -11.12 12.67
CA GLY A 23 -2.24 -10.58 14.02
C GLY A 23 -2.19 -9.05 14.07
N SER A 24 -2.05 -8.53 15.30
CA SER A 24 -1.88 -7.08 15.53
C SER A 24 -0.52 -6.58 15.05
N PRO A 25 -0.33 -5.26 14.89
CA PRO A 25 0.97 -4.67 14.50
C PRO A 25 2.13 -5.16 15.38
N ALA A 26 1.96 -5.20 16.70
CA ALA A 26 2.99 -5.66 17.62
C ALA A 26 3.39 -7.13 17.40
N GLN A 27 2.44 -7.97 16.98
CA GLN A 27 2.70 -9.38 16.68
C GLN A 27 3.32 -9.56 15.31
N THR A 28 2.91 -8.77 14.32
CA THR A 28 3.35 -8.94 12.92
C THR A 28 4.69 -8.27 12.65
N LEU A 29 5.03 -7.16 13.31
CA LEU A 29 6.23 -6.37 13.04
C LEU A 29 7.54 -7.17 13.06
N PRO A 30 7.83 -8.07 14.04
CA PRO A 30 9.04 -8.88 14.02
C PRO A 30 9.11 -9.81 12.80
N HIS A 31 7.97 -10.34 12.37
CA HIS A 31 7.88 -11.21 11.19
C HIS A 31 8.05 -10.42 9.88
N LEU A 32 7.50 -9.21 9.82
CA LEU A 32 7.69 -8.27 8.70
C LEU A 32 9.17 -7.92 8.54
N ILE A 33 9.84 -7.52 9.61
CA ILE A 33 11.28 -7.19 9.59
C ILE A 33 12.10 -8.40 9.11
N LYS A 34 11.81 -9.60 9.60
CA LYS A 34 12.49 -10.82 9.16
C LYS A 34 12.27 -11.09 7.67
N TRP A 35 11.03 -10.90 7.19
CA TRP A 35 10.69 -11.10 5.78
C TRP A 35 11.36 -10.05 4.89
N ILE A 36 11.37 -8.77 5.29
CA ILE A 36 12.08 -7.69 4.60
C ILE A 36 13.57 -8.06 4.46
N ASN A 37 14.23 -8.43 5.58
CA ASN A 37 15.65 -8.77 5.58
C ASN A 37 15.97 -9.98 4.71
N ALA A 38 15.11 -10.98 4.66
CA ALA A 38 15.29 -12.16 3.80
C ALA A 38 15.20 -11.82 2.30
N ASN A 39 14.43 -10.77 1.94
CA ASN A 39 14.23 -10.37 0.55
C ASN A 39 15.09 -9.17 0.14
N ILE A 40 15.72 -8.46 1.09
CA ILE A 40 16.49 -7.24 0.82
C ILE A 40 17.69 -7.49 -0.10
N SER A 41 18.24 -8.71 -0.11
CA SER A 41 19.36 -9.09 -0.98
C SER A 41 19.00 -9.00 -2.47
N GLU A 42 17.73 -9.12 -2.83
CA GLU A 42 17.26 -8.90 -4.19
C GLU A 42 17.35 -7.43 -4.64
N PHE A 43 17.48 -6.50 -3.67
CA PHE A 43 17.53 -5.05 -3.88
C PHE A 43 18.93 -4.44 -3.70
N ASN A 44 19.96 -5.24 -3.37
CA ASN A 44 21.36 -4.75 -3.16
C ASN A 44 22.01 -4.16 -4.42
N GLN A 45 21.20 -3.86 -5.46
CA GLN A 45 21.61 -3.15 -6.66
C GLN A 45 20.89 -1.80 -6.71
N ASN A 46 21.59 -0.78 -7.22
CA ASN A 46 21.00 0.53 -7.51
C ASN A 46 19.75 0.41 -8.40
N PRO A 47 18.60 0.99 -8.06
CA PRO A 47 18.28 1.91 -6.95
C PRO A 47 18.06 1.21 -5.60
N PRO A 48 18.04 1.97 -4.47
CA PRO A 48 17.85 1.43 -3.13
C PRO A 48 16.46 0.77 -2.95
N LEU A 49 16.31 -0.01 -1.88
CA LEU A 49 15.01 -0.57 -1.49
C LEU A 49 14.00 0.56 -1.27
N VAL A 50 12.84 0.41 -1.86
CA VAL A 50 11.68 1.28 -1.66
C VAL A 50 10.58 0.48 -0.99
N ILE A 51 10.09 0.98 0.14
CA ILE A 51 8.90 0.46 0.83
C ILE A 51 7.76 1.45 0.65
N SER A 52 6.59 0.93 0.34
CA SER A 52 5.35 1.69 0.28
C SER A 52 4.32 1.06 1.22
N CYS A 53 3.63 1.89 2.00
CA CYS A 53 2.60 1.47 2.94
C CYS A 53 1.24 2.04 2.52
N VAL A 54 0.19 1.23 2.61
CA VAL A 54 -1.19 1.64 2.32
C VAL A 54 -2.07 1.26 3.52
N GLY A 55 -2.74 2.23 4.10
CA GLY A 55 -3.55 2.11 5.32
C GLY A 55 -2.92 2.78 6.53
N ASP A 56 -3.75 3.36 7.41
CA ASP A 56 -3.33 4.14 8.57
C ASP A 56 -2.44 3.33 9.53
N ILE A 57 -2.90 2.14 9.93
CA ILE A 57 -2.21 1.30 10.91
C ILE A 57 -0.85 0.85 10.40
N ILE A 58 -0.77 0.41 9.16
CA ILE A 58 0.49 -0.10 8.60
C ILE A 58 1.47 1.05 8.32
N SER A 59 0.97 2.17 7.81
CA SER A 59 1.77 3.38 7.57
C SER A 59 2.38 3.89 8.88
N ASN A 60 1.57 4.01 9.95
CA ASN A 60 2.04 4.42 11.27
C ASN A 60 3.08 3.44 11.83
N THR A 61 2.82 2.13 11.74
CA THR A 61 3.74 1.08 12.22
C THR A 61 5.13 1.20 11.59
N PHE A 62 5.21 1.50 10.29
CA PHE A 62 6.48 1.63 9.58
C PHE A 62 7.16 2.98 9.84
N VAL A 63 6.38 4.05 9.92
CA VAL A 63 6.88 5.42 10.13
C VAL A 63 7.41 5.61 11.56
N GLU A 64 6.79 4.97 12.56
CA GLU A 64 7.27 5.00 13.96
C GLU A 64 8.48 4.09 14.20
N ASN A 65 8.77 3.16 13.30
CA ASN A 65 9.93 2.27 13.45
C ASN A 65 11.19 2.93 12.91
N GLU A 66 12.16 3.25 13.80
CA GLU A 66 13.40 3.96 13.45
C GLU A 66 14.21 3.33 12.31
N VAL A 67 14.14 2.00 12.14
CA VAL A 67 14.85 1.30 11.08
C VAL A 67 14.07 1.31 9.78
N LEU A 68 12.77 1.01 9.83
CA LEU A 68 11.92 0.90 8.63
C LEU A 68 11.64 2.27 8.00
N LEU A 69 11.52 3.31 8.82
CA LEU A 69 11.27 4.69 8.39
C LEU A 69 12.17 5.12 7.22
N HIS A 70 13.45 4.75 7.27
CA HIS A 70 14.44 5.15 6.25
C HIS A 70 14.18 4.53 4.85
N PHE A 71 13.41 3.44 4.79
CA PHE A 71 13.07 2.76 3.53
C PHE A 71 11.68 3.14 3.01
N VAL A 72 10.84 3.78 3.84
CA VAL A 72 9.49 4.20 3.44
C VAL A 72 9.58 5.35 2.44
N LYS A 73 9.12 5.10 1.23
CA LYS A 73 9.01 6.11 0.17
C LYS A 73 7.61 6.76 0.17
N TYR A 74 6.58 5.91 0.29
CA TYR A 74 5.19 6.34 0.30
C TYR A 74 4.45 5.74 1.48
N ALA A 75 3.74 6.58 2.23
CA ALA A 75 2.77 6.18 3.24
C ALA A 75 1.42 6.79 2.86
N PHE A 76 0.48 5.97 2.40
CA PHE A 76 -0.89 6.38 2.06
C PHE A 76 -1.80 6.15 3.25
N ILE A 77 -2.56 7.18 3.62
CA ILE A 77 -3.48 7.18 4.75
C ILE A 77 -4.79 7.85 4.36
N ASP A 78 -5.92 7.39 4.87
CA ASP A 78 -7.23 8.02 4.68
C ASP A 78 -7.74 8.79 5.91
N GLY A 79 -7.07 8.63 7.07
CA GLY A 79 -7.49 9.20 8.33
C GLY A 79 -8.79 8.59 8.89
N GLY A 80 -9.27 7.49 8.29
CA GLY A 80 -10.50 6.81 8.71
C GLY A 80 -10.37 6.22 10.11
N THR A 81 -9.22 5.65 10.41
CA THR A 81 -8.91 5.07 11.72
C THR A 81 -8.81 6.14 12.82
N GLN A 82 -8.51 7.39 12.47
CA GLN A 82 -8.45 8.51 13.42
C GLN A 82 -9.84 8.90 13.98
N ARG A 83 -10.92 8.59 13.26
CA ARG A 83 -12.30 8.92 13.71
C ARG A 83 -12.78 8.03 14.85
N ASP A 84 -12.25 6.78 14.92
CA ASP A 84 -12.63 5.76 15.91
C ASP A 84 -11.54 5.45 16.95
N SER A 85 -10.30 5.90 16.72
CA SER A 85 -9.15 5.70 17.62
C SER A 85 -8.25 6.95 17.63
N ASP A 86 -7.61 7.24 18.79
CA ASP A 86 -6.63 8.32 18.96
C ASP A 86 -5.28 8.06 18.22
N ILE A 87 -5.32 7.47 17.01
CA ILE A 87 -4.12 7.28 16.20
C ILE A 87 -3.83 8.61 15.49
N ASP A 88 -3.02 9.43 16.14
CA ASP A 88 -2.43 10.60 15.51
C ASP A 88 -1.18 10.15 14.75
N ILE A 89 -1.27 10.09 13.41
CA ILE A 89 -0.11 9.73 12.59
C ILE A 89 0.86 10.91 12.64
N HIS A 90 1.87 10.77 13.47
CA HIS A 90 2.94 11.74 13.55
C HIS A 90 3.74 11.74 12.24
N CYS A 91 3.53 12.78 11.42
CA CYS A 91 4.31 12.93 10.19
C CYS A 91 5.75 13.33 10.54
N PRO A 92 6.76 12.49 10.26
CA PRO A 92 8.15 12.88 10.47
C PRO A 92 8.51 14.08 9.60
N ALA A 93 9.37 14.97 10.12
CA ALA A 93 9.79 16.20 9.42
C ALA A 93 10.48 15.95 8.07
N SER A 94 10.94 14.71 7.82
CA SER A 94 11.55 14.30 6.55
C SER A 94 10.53 14.02 5.44
N PHE A 95 9.23 13.85 5.78
CA PHE A 95 8.20 13.52 4.81
C PHE A 95 7.56 14.78 4.23
N LEU A 96 7.40 14.79 2.92
CA LEU A 96 6.56 15.75 2.23
C LEU A 96 5.09 15.32 2.33
N GLN A 97 4.24 16.21 2.83
CA GLN A 97 2.82 15.96 2.95
C GLN A 97 2.10 16.38 1.66
N ILE A 98 1.29 15.48 1.12
CA ILE A 98 0.49 15.70 -0.07
C ILE A 98 -0.91 15.13 0.17
N SER A 99 -1.92 15.74 -0.45
CA SER A 99 -3.30 15.27 -0.34
C SER A 99 -3.90 15.02 -1.73
N TYR A 100 -4.69 13.93 -1.84
CA TYR A 100 -5.47 13.59 -3.03
C TYR A 100 -6.88 13.17 -2.65
N HIS A 101 -7.83 13.42 -3.54
CA HIS A 101 -9.17 12.84 -3.45
C HIS A 101 -9.22 11.52 -4.22
N ASN A 102 -9.67 10.45 -3.57
CA ASN A 102 -9.85 9.13 -4.17
C ASN A 102 -11.17 8.50 -3.70
N PRO A 103 -12.26 8.59 -4.48
CA PRO A 103 -13.55 8.06 -4.07
C PRO A 103 -13.51 6.54 -3.79
N ALA A 104 -14.37 6.09 -2.91
CA ALA A 104 -14.52 4.68 -2.55
C ALA A 104 -14.77 3.78 -3.77
N GLY A 105 -13.93 2.77 -3.94
CA GLY A 105 -14.00 1.85 -5.07
C GLY A 105 -13.45 2.41 -6.40
N TYR A 106 -12.72 3.51 -6.36
CA TYR A 106 -12.06 4.11 -7.52
C TYR A 106 -10.55 4.23 -7.30
N ILE A 107 -9.85 4.47 -8.42
CA ILE A 107 -8.45 4.93 -8.42
C ILE A 107 -8.39 6.20 -9.26
N ASN A 108 -7.92 7.29 -8.64
CA ASN A 108 -7.70 8.56 -9.33
C ASN A 108 -6.39 8.51 -10.14
N GLU A 109 -6.48 8.86 -11.43
CA GLU A 109 -5.33 8.91 -12.35
C GLU A 109 -4.20 9.83 -11.84
N GLU A 110 -4.53 10.92 -11.14
CA GLU A 110 -3.53 11.84 -10.59
C GLU A 110 -2.54 11.13 -9.66
N ILE A 111 -3.00 10.08 -8.95
CA ILE A 111 -2.14 9.28 -8.07
C ILE A 111 -1.17 8.42 -8.88
N PHE A 112 -1.60 7.85 -10.02
CA PHE A 112 -0.67 7.17 -10.95
C PHE A 112 0.43 8.13 -11.42
N GLU A 113 0.05 9.32 -11.87
CA GLU A 113 1.00 10.32 -12.37
C GLU A 113 1.93 10.83 -11.27
N PHE A 114 1.42 10.99 -10.04
CA PHE A 114 2.24 11.34 -8.89
C PHE A 114 3.33 10.29 -8.62
N ILE A 115 2.95 9.01 -8.49
CA ILE A 115 3.90 7.92 -8.24
C ILE A 115 4.93 7.85 -9.37
N LYS A 116 4.49 7.93 -10.63
CA LYS A 116 5.35 7.90 -11.81
C LYS A 116 6.39 9.01 -11.83
N LYS A 117 6.01 10.23 -11.43
CA LYS A 117 6.89 11.39 -11.38
C LYS A 117 7.90 11.32 -10.23
N THR A 118 7.50 10.77 -9.08
CA THR A 118 8.27 10.84 -7.84
C THR A 118 9.04 9.56 -7.51
N GLN A 119 8.82 8.44 -8.22
CA GLN A 119 9.46 7.17 -7.90
C GLN A 119 11.01 7.21 -7.93
N GLY A 120 11.59 8.11 -8.72
CA GLY A 120 13.04 8.24 -8.91
C GLY A 120 13.70 9.31 -8.05
N ASP A 121 12.94 10.13 -7.33
CA ASP A 121 13.51 11.14 -6.43
C ASP A 121 13.88 10.56 -5.05
N SER A 122 14.54 11.36 -4.22
CA SER A 122 14.97 10.94 -2.86
C SER A 122 13.99 11.30 -1.75
N ASN A 123 12.86 11.94 -2.07
CA ASN A 123 11.89 12.38 -1.07
C ASN A 123 11.07 11.21 -0.53
N GLN A 124 10.58 11.35 0.69
CA GLN A 124 9.59 10.49 1.34
C GLN A 124 8.26 11.23 1.38
N TYR A 125 7.16 10.52 1.19
CA TYR A 125 5.84 11.12 1.05
C TYR A 125 4.83 10.52 2.02
N LEU A 126 4.17 11.38 2.81
CA LEU A 126 2.94 11.06 3.51
C LEU A 126 1.78 11.58 2.66
N VAL A 127 0.98 10.66 2.13
CA VAL A 127 -0.09 10.96 1.19
C VAL A 127 -1.43 10.77 1.87
N SER A 128 -2.08 11.88 2.22
CA SER A 128 -3.42 11.86 2.79
C SER A 128 -4.47 11.72 1.70
N ILE A 129 -5.34 10.73 1.84
CA ILE A 129 -6.40 10.43 0.90
C ILE A 129 -7.74 10.87 1.46
N GLU A 130 -8.41 11.78 0.77
CA GLU A 130 -9.81 12.07 1.03
C GLU A 130 -10.68 11.02 0.30
N GLY A 131 -11.14 10.00 1.05
CA GLY A 131 -11.90 8.87 0.50
C GLY A 131 -11.36 7.52 0.96
N GLU A 132 -10.96 6.63 0.04
CA GLU A 132 -10.44 5.29 0.34
C GLU A 132 -9.07 5.07 -0.34
N GLU A 133 -8.11 4.52 0.42
CA GLU A 133 -6.75 4.26 -0.07
C GLU A 133 -6.49 2.79 -0.46
N ASP A 134 -7.33 1.84 -0.07
CA ASP A 134 -7.12 0.39 -0.22
C ASP A 134 -6.69 -0.05 -1.63
N LEU A 135 -7.31 0.54 -2.67
CA LEU A 135 -7.00 0.23 -4.06
C LEU A 135 -5.65 0.82 -4.53
N LEU A 136 -5.03 1.72 -3.76
CA LEU A 136 -3.78 2.39 -4.16
C LEU A 136 -2.56 1.47 -4.12
N VAL A 137 -2.71 0.26 -3.62
CA VAL A 137 -1.76 -0.85 -3.82
C VAL A 137 -1.52 -1.12 -5.31
N ILE A 138 -2.55 -0.97 -6.15
CA ILE A 138 -2.49 -1.22 -7.60
C ILE A 138 -1.55 -0.24 -8.32
N PRO A 139 -1.74 1.10 -8.23
CA PRO A 139 -0.83 2.05 -8.86
C PRO A 139 0.60 1.95 -8.35
N LEU A 140 0.83 1.63 -7.07
CA LEU A 140 2.17 1.39 -6.55
C LEU A 140 2.85 0.20 -7.23
N ILE A 141 2.17 -0.95 -7.34
CA ILE A 141 2.73 -2.14 -8.00
C ILE A 141 3.02 -1.86 -9.47
N LEU A 142 2.11 -1.17 -10.17
CA LEU A 142 2.25 -0.95 -11.62
C LEU A 142 3.36 0.06 -11.95
N ASN A 143 3.53 1.12 -11.16
CA ASN A 143 4.49 2.18 -11.48
C ASN A 143 5.89 1.96 -10.91
N LEU A 144 6.02 1.44 -9.68
CA LEU A 144 7.34 1.23 -9.10
C LEU A 144 8.12 0.15 -9.88
N SER A 145 9.38 0.43 -10.20
CA SER A 145 10.23 -0.51 -10.92
C SER A 145 10.53 -1.77 -10.09
N LYS A 146 10.75 -1.59 -8.79
CA LYS A 146 10.99 -2.62 -7.78
C LYS A 146 10.70 -2.05 -6.39
N GLY A 147 10.56 -2.90 -5.40
CA GLY A 147 10.29 -2.50 -4.02
C GLY A 147 9.35 -3.48 -3.31
N MET A 148 8.89 -3.05 -2.17
CA MET A 148 7.90 -3.78 -1.37
C MET A 148 6.70 -2.89 -1.11
N VAL A 149 5.50 -3.48 -1.16
CA VAL A 149 4.26 -2.80 -0.77
C VAL A 149 3.66 -3.55 0.40
N PHE A 150 3.30 -2.82 1.45
CA PHE A 150 2.60 -3.35 2.62
C PHE A 150 1.24 -2.68 2.75
N TYR A 151 0.22 -3.49 3.07
CA TYR A 151 -1.12 -2.96 3.31
C TYR A 151 -1.85 -3.73 4.41
N GLY A 152 -2.81 -3.08 5.05
CA GLY A 152 -3.66 -3.69 6.06
C GLY A 152 -4.62 -4.71 5.45
N GLN A 153 -4.79 -5.86 6.12
CA GLN A 153 -5.81 -6.85 5.77
C GLN A 153 -6.87 -6.85 6.87
N PRO A 154 -8.06 -6.29 6.64
CA PRO A 154 -9.16 -6.44 7.58
C PRO A 154 -9.64 -7.91 7.63
N PRO A 155 -10.30 -8.34 8.71
CA PRO A 155 -10.87 -9.66 8.78
C PRO A 155 -12.04 -9.79 7.78
N VAL A 156 -12.07 -10.90 7.02
CA VAL A 156 -13.18 -11.21 6.10
C VAL A 156 -13.84 -12.51 6.55
N THR A 157 -15.04 -12.40 7.09
CA THR A 157 -15.73 -13.51 7.79
C THR A 157 -16.71 -14.28 6.91
N ASP A 158 -17.15 -13.68 5.82
CA ASP A 158 -18.10 -14.25 4.86
C ASP A 158 -17.46 -15.17 3.80
N LEU A 159 -16.13 -15.25 3.77
CA LEU A 159 -15.39 -16.19 2.95
C LEU A 159 -15.16 -17.53 3.66
N GLN A 160 -14.96 -18.60 2.87
CA GLN A 160 -14.59 -19.92 3.37
C GLN A 160 -13.26 -20.37 2.75
N PRO A 161 -12.19 -20.56 3.56
CA PRO A 161 -12.10 -20.22 4.98
C PRO A 161 -12.10 -18.69 5.21
N PRO A 162 -12.47 -18.22 6.40
CA PRO A 162 -12.41 -16.79 6.74
C PRO A 162 -10.95 -16.29 6.72
N ILE A 163 -10.76 -15.02 6.40
CA ILE A 163 -9.44 -14.39 6.35
C ILE A 163 -9.27 -13.60 7.65
N PRO A 164 -8.27 -13.92 8.48
CA PRO A 164 -8.02 -13.17 9.71
C PRO A 164 -7.40 -11.79 9.41
N ALA A 165 -7.55 -10.87 10.36
CA ALA A 165 -6.91 -9.57 10.31
C ALA A 165 -5.38 -9.69 10.35
N GLY A 166 -4.71 -8.76 9.69
CA GLY A 166 -3.25 -8.73 9.67
C GLY A 166 -2.69 -7.69 8.71
N CYS A 167 -1.49 -7.96 8.23
CA CYS A 167 -0.81 -7.19 7.22
C CYS A 167 -0.38 -8.09 6.05
N VAL A 168 -0.42 -7.56 4.84
CA VAL A 168 0.07 -8.25 3.65
C VAL A 168 1.31 -7.55 3.12
N GLY A 169 2.37 -8.32 2.89
CA GLY A 169 3.60 -7.87 2.23
C GLY A 169 3.68 -8.41 0.80
N LEU A 170 3.98 -7.53 -0.13
CA LEU A 170 4.15 -7.80 -1.55
C LEU A 170 5.57 -7.44 -1.98
N LEU A 171 6.20 -8.35 -2.71
CA LEU A 171 7.43 -8.07 -3.44
C LEU A 171 7.08 -7.70 -4.88
N ILE A 172 7.50 -6.51 -5.33
CA ILE A 172 7.24 -6.08 -6.70
C ILE A 172 8.11 -6.89 -7.65
N THR A 173 7.49 -7.80 -8.38
CA THR A 173 8.13 -8.66 -9.39
C THR A 173 7.45 -8.47 -10.74
N PRO A 174 8.12 -8.83 -11.86
CA PRO A 174 7.47 -8.81 -13.19
C PRO A 174 6.20 -9.68 -13.24
N HIS A 175 6.20 -10.79 -12.51
CA HIS A 175 5.04 -11.68 -12.43
C HIS A 175 3.85 -10.99 -11.75
N LEU A 176 4.08 -10.39 -10.56
CA LEU A 176 3.04 -9.66 -9.83
C LEU A 176 2.50 -8.50 -10.67
N LYS A 177 3.39 -7.72 -11.32
CA LYS A 177 2.96 -6.64 -12.22
C LYS A 177 2.04 -7.13 -13.33
N THR A 178 2.38 -8.26 -13.95
CA THR A 178 1.54 -8.85 -15.01
C THR A 178 0.17 -9.28 -14.48
N GLN A 179 0.11 -9.84 -13.27
CA GLN A 179 -1.16 -10.23 -12.64
C GLN A 179 -2.02 -9.00 -12.34
N ILE A 180 -1.42 -7.97 -11.72
CA ILE A 180 -2.12 -6.73 -11.35
C ILE A 180 -2.54 -5.95 -12.60
N GLN A 181 -1.72 -5.92 -13.66
CA GLN A 181 -2.11 -5.28 -14.92
C GLN A 181 -3.37 -5.92 -15.52
N ARG A 182 -3.41 -7.26 -15.60
CA ARG A 182 -4.59 -7.99 -16.09
C ARG A 182 -5.86 -7.73 -15.28
N LEU A 183 -5.70 -7.51 -13.96
CA LEU A 183 -6.80 -7.14 -13.09
C LEU A 183 -7.22 -5.70 -13.36
N PHE A 184 -6.26 -4.78 -13.45
CA PHE A 184 -6.51 -3.36 -13.70
C PHE A 184 -7.10 -3.11 -15.09
N ASP A 185 -6.75 -3.89 -16.11
CA ASP A 185 -7.32 -3.81 -17.47
C ASP A 185 -8.84 -4.05 -17.50
N GLN A 186 -9.41 -4.59 -16.42
CA GLN A 186 -10.85 -4.82 -16.27
C GLN A 186 -11.59 -3.64 -15.60
N PHE A 187 -10.86 -2.64 -15.09
CA PHE A 187 -11.49 -1.47 -14.47
C PHE A 187 -12.19 -0.61 -15.54
N HIS A 188 -13.30 0.00 -15.15
CA HIS A 188 -14.04 0.90 -16.02
C HIS A 188 -13.45 2.30 -15.97
N VAL A 189 -13.13 2.86 -17.12
CA VAL A 189 -12.66 4.24 -17.24
C VAL A 189 -13.85 5.18 -17.18
N ILE A 190 -13.87 6.07 -16.20
CA ILE A 190 -14.87 7.12 -16.06
C ILE A 190 -14.20 8.45 -16.42
N SER A 191 -14.59 9.00 -17.55
CA SER A 191 -14.24 10.37 -17.96
C SER A 191 -15.26 11.33 -17.36
N GLU A 192 -14.79 12.40 -16.73
CA GLU A 192 -15.66 13.53 -16.34
C GLU A 192 -16.16 14.28 -17.56
#